data_5b0e29a7fb53925f03ccb26f7e702c5c
#
_entry.id   5b0e29a7fb53925f03ccb26f7e702c5c
#
_cell.length_a   1.000
_cell.length_b   1.000
_cell.length_c   1.000
_cell.angle_alpha   90.00
_cell.angle_beta   90.00
_cell.angle_gamma   90.00
#
_symmetry.space_group_name_H-M   'P 1'
#
loop_
_entity.id
_entity.type
_entity.pdbx_description
1 polymer ?
#
loop_
_entity_poly.entity_id
_entity_poly.type
_entity_poly.pdbx_seq_one_letter_code
_entity_poly.pdbx_strand_id
1 'polypeptide(L)'
;INPGSTSTKVAVYEDERPVLLRNIRHTAEELQQYPTSFDQLPLRQNKIVQTLEEEGIPFKFDAIVGRGGLTHPIPAGVYRVNEQMLHDTRTAPRQHVCNLGCHIAAALAADLDNCSAFIADPVIVDEMCPEARICGSPDMHRNSVWHALNQRATARRHALAIGRHYEDLDLIVAHLGGGITIGVHHHGRTIDVNNGLDGEGPFSPERAGTLPTADLIRMCFSGEYTEEELLRFVGGKAGLVAWLGTSDT
;
A
#
# COMPACT_ATOMS: atom_id res chain seq x y z
N ILE A 1 2.50 0.45 11.78
CA ILE A 1 1.47 1.47 11.48
C ILE A 1 1.06 1.33 10.02
N ASN A 2 -0.24 1.17 9.76
CA ASN A 2 -0.79 1.00 8.41
C ASN A 2 -1.99 1.93 8.21
N PRO A 3 -1.78 3.14 7.68
CA PRO A 3 -2.86 4.07 7.35
C PRO A 3 -3.64 3.57 6.13
N GLY A 4 -4.95 3.42 6.30
CA GLY A 4 -5.92 3.12 5.24
C GLY A 4 -6.89 4.28 5.03
N SER A 5 -7.76 4.20 4.02
CA SER A 5 -8.69 5.28 3.67
C SER A 5 -9.58 5.69 4.84
N THR A 6 -10.20 4.74 5.52
CA THR A 6 -11.16 4.98 6.61
C THR A 6 -10.67 4.50 7.97
N SER A 7 -9.41 4.06 8.07
CA SER A 7 -8.87 3.58 9.34
C SER A 7 -7.34 3.66 9.38
N THR A 8 -6.79 3.56 10.59
CA THR A 8 -5.35 3.35 10.82
C THR A 8 -5.19 2.10 11.65
N LYS A 9 -4.55 1.08 11.08
CA LYS A 9 -4.21 -0.13 11.83
C LYS A 9 -2.90 0.07 12.56
N VAL A 10 -2.88 -0.27 13.84
CA VAL A 10 -1.73 -0.17 14.73
C VAL A 10 -1.48 -1.52 15.37
N ALA A 11 -0.23 -1.92 15.43
CA ALA A 11 0.20 -3.09 16.16
C ALA A 11 1.44 -2.76 16.99
N VAL A 12 1.51 -3.29 18.19
CA VAL A 12 2.71 -3.27 19.05
C VAL A 12 3.16 -4.70 19.25
N TYR A 13 4.45 -4.92 19.14
CA TYR A 13 5.09 -6.22 19.32
C TYR A 13 6.21 -6.13 20.37
N GLU A 14 6.36 -7.18 21.14
CA GLU A 14 7.58 -7.52 21.87
C GLU A 14 8.22 -8.69 21.13
N ASP A 15 9.32 -8.41 20.43
CA ASP A 15 9.94 -9.33 19.47
C ASP A 15 8.92 -9.82 18.42
N GLU A 16 8.55 -11.09 18.42
CA GLU A 16 7.56 -11.67 17.50
C GLU A 16 6.14 -11.75 18.11
N ARG A 17 6.00 -11.44 19.39
CA ARG A 17 4.72 -11.55 20.10
C ARG A 17 3.90 -10.27 19.95
N PRO A 18 2.70 -10.32 19.38
CA PRO A 18 1.81 -9.17 19.37
C PRO A 18 1.32 -8.84 20.79
N VAL A 19 1.54 -7.61 21.23
CA VAL A 19 1.07 -7.07 22.50
C VAL A 19 -0.24 -6.31 22.32
N LEU A 20 -0.35 -5.57 21.21
CA LEU A 20 -1.53 -4.81 20.85
C LEU A 20 -1.82 -4.93 19.36
N LEU A 21 -3.09 -5.16 19.01
CA LEU A 21 -3.60 -5.07 17.64
C LEU A 21 -4.87 -4.23 17.65
N ARG A 22 -4.87 -3.07 16.98
CA ARG A 22 -6.03 -2.17 16.92
C ARG A 22 -6.28 -1.66 15.51
N ASN A 23 -7.56 -1.50 15.20
CA ASN A 23 -8.02 -0.85 13.99
C ASN A 23 -8.77 0.43 14.39
N ILE A 24 -8.07 1.55 14.34
CA ILE A 24 -8.61 2.88 14.66
C ILE A 24 -9.43 3.35 13.47
N ARG A 25 -10.74 3.40 13.62
CA ARG A 25 -11.64 3.87 12.57
C ARG A 25 -11.72 5.40 12.58
N HIS A 26 -11.83 5.98 11.38
CA HIS A 26 -12.05 7.39 11.16
C HIS A 26 -13.41 7.57 10.51
N THR A 27 -14.26 8.44 11.06
CA THR A 27 -15.57 8.69 10.47
C THR A 27 -15.44 9.59 9.22
N ALA A 28 -16.47 9.57 8.38
CA ALA A 28 -16.48 10.41 7.18
C ALA A 28 -16.44 11.90 7.57
N GLU A 29 -17.16 12.29 8.63
CA GLU A 29 -17.20 13.65 9.15
C GLU A 29 -15.83 14.14 9.65
N GLU A 30 -15.06 13.25 10.31
CA GLU A 30 -13.70 13.56 10.74
C GLU A 30 -12.79 13.80 9.52
N LEU A 31 -12.87 12.91 8.50
CA LEU A 31 -11.98 13.00 7.35
C LEU A 31 -12.33 14.14 6.39
N GLN A 32 -13.60 14.51 6.27
CA GLN A 32 -14.06 15.62 5.41
C GLN A 32 -13.50 16.98 5.84
N GLN A 33 -13.03 17.12 7.07
CA GLN A 33 -12.39 18.36 7.56
C GLN A 33 -10.99 18.59 6.97
N TYR A 34 -10.42 17.57 6.31
CA TYR A 34 -9.06 17.59 5.77
C TYR A 34 -9.09 17.54 4.24
N PRO A 35 -8.71 18.64 3.55
CA PRO A 35 -8.73 18.72 2.09
C PRO A 35 -7.88 17.67 1.40
N THR A 36 -6.73 17.32 1.98
CA THR A 36 -5.81 16.32 1.45
C THR A 36 -5.54 15.20 2.44
N SER A 37 -5.00 14.08 1.95
CA SER A 37 -4.58 12.99 2.83
C SER A 37 -3.48 13.43 3.80
N PHE A 38 -2.58 14.32 3.40
CA PHE A 38 -1.50 14.82 4.27
C PHE A 38 -2.00 15.69 5.42
N ASP A 39 -3.08 16.41 5.23
CA ASP A 39 -3.69 17.21 6.30
C ASP A 39 -4.21 16.33 7.44
N GLN A 40 -4.45 15.04 7.20
CA GLN A 40 -4.88 14.05 8.20
C GLN A 40 -3.73 13.58 9.11
N LEU A 41 -2.47 13.96 8.83
CA LEU A 41 -1.30 13.47 9.56
C LEU A 41 -1.42 13.73 11.08
N PRO A 42 -1.70 14.94 11.57
CA PRO A 42 -1.84 15.22 13.01
C PRO A 42 -2.99 14.42 13.66
N LEU A 43 -4.15 14.31 12.98
CA LEU A 43 -5.27 13.53 13.48
C LEU A 43 -4.87 12.06 13.72
N ARG A 44 -4.21 11.45 12.73
CA ARG A 44 -3.83 10.05 12.79
C ARG A 44 -2.76 9.79 13.83
N GLN A 45 -1.78 10.67 13.97
CA GLN A 45 -0.77 10.63 15.03
C GLN A 45 -1.39 10.69 16.42
N ASN A 46 -2.22 11.71 16.67
CA ASN A 46 -2.88 11.89 17.96
C ASN A 46 -3.74 10.67 18.33
N LYS A 47 -4.50 10.12 17.39
CA LYS A 47 -5.31 8.92 17.64
C LYS A 47 -4.47 7.68 17.94
N ILE A 48 -3.29 7.55 17.35
CA ILE A 48 -2.36 6.45 17.68
C ILE A 48 -1.88 6.61 19.11
N VAL A 49 -1.37 7.78 19.48
CA VAL A 49 -0.86 8.05 20.84
C VAL A 49 -1.97 7.84 21.87
N GLN A 50 -3.15 8.42 21.66
CA GLN A 50 -4.30 8.24 22.52
C GLN A 50 -4.68 6.77 22.68
N THR A 51 -4.71 5.99 21.59
CA THR A 51 -5.00 4.55 21.64
C THR A 51 -3.98 3.79 22.49
N LEU A 52 -2.69 4.13 22.36
CA LEU A 52 -1.65 3.50 23.18
C LEU A 52 -1.80 3.84 24.67
N GLU A 53 -2.14 5.09 24.99
CA GLU A 53 -2.41 5.53 26.37
C GLU A 53 -3.63 4.81 26.98
N GLU A 54 -4.75 4.76 26.24
CA GLU A 54 -5.98 4.06 26.65
C GLU A 54 -5.77 2.57 26.90
N GLU A 55 -4.87 1.93 26.15
CA GLU A 55 -4.51 0.52 26.27
C GLU A 55 -3.37 0.28 27.30
N GLY A 56 -2.89 1.34 27.94
CA GLY A 56 -1.82 1.26 28.93
C GLY A 56 -0.47 0.83 28.37
N ILE A 57 -0.24 1.06 27.07
CA ILE A 57 1.03 0.76 26.40
C ILE A 57 1.99 1.94 26.61
N PRO A 58 3.15 1.76 27.26
CA PRO A 58 4.13 2.83 27.40
C PRO A 58 4.62 3.30 26.04
N PHE A 59 4.70 4.63 25.84
CA PHE A 59 5.26 5.21 24.61
C PHE A 59 6.79 5.12 24.62
N LYS A 60 7.29 3.88 24.48
CA LYS A 60 8.71 3.55 24.46
C LYS A 60 8.94 2.41 23.46
N PHE A 61 9.63 2.68 22.38
CA PHE A 61 9.84 1.72 21.29
C PHE A 61 11.29 1.80 20.80
N ASP A 62 11.85 0.67 20.37
CA ASP A 62 13.16 0.59 19.73
C ASP A 62 13.06 0.95 18.24
N ALA A 63 11.91 0.62 17.63
CA ALA A 63 11.65 0.89 16.22
C ALA A 63 10.15 1.15 15.99
N ILE A 64 9.86 2.06 15.07
CA ILE A 64 8.51 2.31 14.56
C ILE A 64 8.51 2.03 13.05
N VAL A 65 7.65 1.10 12.62
CA VAL A 65 7.54 0.70 11.22
C VAL A 65 6.24 1.22 10.64
N GLY A 66 6.35 2.07 9.61
CA GLY A 66 5.23 2.51 8.81
C GLY A 66 5.05 1.65 7.55
N ARG A 67 3.81 1.48 7.09
CA ARG A 67 3.60 1.00 5.73
C ARG A 67 4.15 2.05 4.78
N GLY A 68 5.11 1.66 3.93
CA GLY A 68 5.71 2.56 2.95
C GLY A 68 4.71 3.04 1.90
N GLY A 69 4.88 4.27 1.43
CA GLY A 69 4.09 4.92 0.41
C GLY A 69 4.69 4.80 -1.00
N LEU A 70 4.25 5.70 -1.88
CA LEU A 70 4.73 5.84 -3.25
C LEU A 70 6.03 6.65 -3.25
N THR A 71 7.15 5.98 -3.01
CA THR A 71 8.51 6.51 -3.19
C THR A 71 9.00 6.25 -4.61
N HIS A 72 10.27 6.49 -4.90
CA HIS A 72 10.88 5.91 -6.10
C HIS A 72 10.89 4.38 -6.01
N PRO A 73 10.86 3.67 -7.16
CA PRO A 73 10.99 2.21 -7.19
C PRO A 73 12.27 1.76 -6.48
N ILE A 74 12.13 0.80 -5.57
CA ILE A 74 13.23 0.24 -4.78
C ILE A 74 13.10 -1.30 -4.71
N PRO A 75 14.19 -2.04 -4.52
CA PRO A 75 14.13 -3.46 -4.23
C PRO A 75 13.33 -3.75 -2.96
N ALA A 76 12.95 -5.01 -2.75
CA ALA A 76 12.32 -5.45 -1.52
C ALA A 76 13.27 -5.32 -0.33
N GLY A 77 12.75 -4.94 0.84
CA GLY A 77 13.56 -4.79 2.03
C GLY A 77 12.93 -3.92 3.12
N VAL A 78 13.71 -3.76 4.19
CA VAL A 78 13.40 -2.83 5.29
C VAL A 78 14.34 -1.64 5.17
N TYR A 79 13.77 -0.45 5.15
CA TYR A 79 14.51 0.79 4.94
C TYR A 79 14.27 1.76 6.08
N ARG A 80 15.36 2.34 6.60
CA ARG A 80 15.25 3.46 7.53
C ARG A 80 14.64 4.66 6.80
N VAL A 81 13.63 5.28 7.39
CA VAL A 81 13.02 6.49 6.83
C VAL A 81 14.05 7.61 6.81
N ASN A 82 14.14 8.30 5.70
CA ASN A 82 15.02 9.44 5.47
C ASN A 82 14.29 10.61 4.80
N GLU A 83 14.94 11.75 4.74
CA GLU A 83 14.38 12.99 4.16
C GLU A 83 13.92 12.82 2.70
N GLN A 84 14.66 12.03 1.90
CA GLN A 84 14.29 11.79 0.52
C GLN A 84 12.97 11.01 0.42
N MET A 85 12.76 9.99 1.23
CA MET A 85 11.51 9.22 1.26
C MET A 85 10.32 10.10 1.71
N LEU A 86 10.54 10.97 2.68
CA LEU A 86 9.51 11.93 3.13
C LEU A 86 9.18 12.92 2.02
N HIS A 87 10.20 13.42 1.33
CA HIS A 87 9.99 14.31 0.17
C HIS A 87 9.22 13.60 -0.95
N ASP A 88 9.68 12.42 -1.38
CA ASP A 88 9.09 11.66 -2.48
C ASP A 88 7.61 11.36 -2.24
N THR A 89 7.27 10.87 -1.05
CA THR A 89 5.88 10.52 -0.72
C THR A 89 4.98 11.75 -0.63
N ARG A 90 5.52 12.91 -0.26
CA ARG A 90 4.80 14.19 -0.22
C ARG A 90 4.55 14.75 -1.62
N THR A 91 5.53 14.61 -2.51
CA THR A 91 5.51 15.16 -3.88
C THR A 91 5.10 14.13 -4.95
N ALA A 92 4.79 12.89 -4.55
CA ALA A 92 4.35 11.84 -5.47
C ALA A 92 3.21 12.35 -6.37
N PRO A 93 3.27 12.12 -7.69
CA PRO A 93 2.23 12.55 -8.63
C PRO A 93 0.84 12.03 -8.23
N ARG A 94 0.79 10.84 -7.65
CA ARG A 94 -0.42 10.25 -7.11
C ARG A 94 -0.40 10.29 -5.58
N GLN A 95 -1.36 10.99 -5.01
CA GLN A 95 -1.54 11.05 -3.57
C GLN A 95 -2.39 9.88 -3.09
N HIS A 96 -1.89 9.15 -2.12
CA HIS A 96 -2.61 8.05 -1.48
C HIS A 96 -2.31 8.05 0.02
N VAL A 97 -3.28 7.65 0.83
CA VAL A 97 -3.15 7.66 2.29
C VAL A 97 -1.98 6.80 2.81
N CYS A 98 -1.55 5.78 2.07
CA CYS A 98 -0.37 5.00 2.45
C CYS A 98 0.92 5.83 2.50
N ASN A 99 0.98 6.98 1.80
CA ASN A 99 2.11 7.90 1.85
C ASN A 99 2.34 8.47 3.25
N LEU A 100 1.30 8.50 4.09
CA LEU A 100 1.42 8.95 5.49
C LEU A 100 2.22 7.98 6.38
N GLY A 101 2.37 6.73 5.99
CA GLY A 101 2.96 5.70 6.85
C GLY A 101 4.39 6.02 7.30
N CYS A 102 5.26 6.44 6.38
CA CYS A 102 6.63 6.85 6.71
C CYS A 102 6.65 8.15 7.53
N HIS A 103 5.76 9.11 7.26
CA HIS A 103 5.68 10.37 8.01
C HIS A 103 5.21 10.16 9.45
N ILE A 104 4.18 9.32 9.65
CA ILE A 104 3.71 8.98 11.00
C ILE A 104 4.84 8.27 11.78
N ALA A 105 5.49 7.29 11.15
CA ALA A 105 6.58 6.57 11.79
C ALA A 105 7.75 7.50 12.17
N ALA A 106 8.15 8.39 11.25
CA ALA A 106 9.23 9.35 11.49
C ALA A 106 8.90 10.32 12.63
N ALA A 107 7.69 10.89 12.62
CA ALA A 107 7.29 11.86 13.63
C ALA A 107 7.18 11.23 15.02
N LEU A 108 6.55 10.04 15.14
CA LEU A 108 6.46 9.34 16.42
C LEU A 108 7.82 8.86 16.94
N ALA A 109 8.75 8.49 16.05
CA ALA A 109 10.09 8.09 16.44
C ALA A 109 10.96 9.30 16.90
N ALA A 110 10.70 10.49 16.36
CA ALA A 110 11.43 11.69 16.75
C ALA A 110 11.18 12.12 18.20
N ASP A 111 10.07 11.72 18.78
CA ASP A 111 9.70 12.00 20.17
C ASP A 111 10.32 10.99 21.16
N LEU A 112 11.12 10.03 20.68
CA LEU A 112 11.68 8.94 21.48
C LEU A 112 13.20 8.87 21.40
N ASP A 113 13.83 8.68 22.54
CA ASP A 113 15.27 8.40 22.62
C ASP A 113 15.57 7.01 22.04
N ASN A 114 16.61 6.94 21.17
CA ASN A 114 17.09 5.69 20.57
C ASN A 114 16.09 4.91 19.70
N CYS A 115 15.00 5.53 19.27
CA CYS A 115 14.03 4.94 18.37
C CYS A 115 14.35 5.30 16.91
N SER A 116 14.14 4.38 16.00
CA SER A 116 14.30 4.61 14.56
C SER A 116 13.01 4.30 13.79
N ALA A 117 12.71 5.14 12.79
CA ALA A 117 11.59 4.92 11.89
C ALA A 117 12.00 4.09 10.67
N PHE A 118 11.17 3.12 10.30
CA PHE A 118 11.38 2.26 9.14
C PHE A 118 10.13 2.14 8.28
N ILE A 119 10.33 1.73 7.03
CA ILE A 119 9.31 1.15 6.16
C ILE A 119 9.76 -0.25 5.73
N ALA A 120 8.81 -1.13 5.44
CA ALA A 120 9.09 -2.49 5.00
C ALA A 120 8.29 -2.81 3.73
N ASP A 121 8.97 -3.39 2.75
CA ASP A 121 8.40 -3.83 1.46
C ASP A 121 7.28 -2.88 0.96
N PRO A 122 7.60 -1.61 0.61
CA PRO A 122 6.58 -0.63 0.21
C PRO A 122 5.85 -1.06 -1.06
N VAL A 123 4.70 -0.46 -1.33
CA VAL A 123 3.84 -0.80 -2.48
C VAL A 123 4.52 -0.60 -3.84
N ILE A 124 5.64 0.12 -3.87
CA ILE A 124 6.46 0.44 -5.03
C ILE A 124 7.69 -0.47 -5.17
N VAL A 125 7.77 -1.56 -4.41
CA VAL A 125 8.83 -2.56 -4.61
C VAL A 125 8.84 -3.00 -6.06
N ASP A 126 9.99 -2.87 -6.71
CA ASP A 126 10.16 -3.17 -8.12
C ASP A 126 11.39 -4.07 -8.36
N GLU A 127 11.11 -5.34 -8.60
CA GLU A 127 12.06 -6.39 -8.93
C GLU A 127 11.66 -7.11 -10.23
N MET A 128 10.74 -6.51 -11.01
CA MET A 128 10.26 -7.09 -12.27
C MET A 128 11.42 -7.31 -13.25
N CYS A 129 11.44 -8.48 -13.87
CA CYS A 129 12.39 -8.74 -14.94
C CYS A 129 12.08 -7.87 -16.19
N PRO A 130 13.05 -7.66 -17.09
CA PRO A 130 12.84 -6.84 -18.28
C PRO A 130 11.67 -7.31 -19.15
N GLU A 131 11.50 -8.62 -19.29
CA GLU A 131 10.44 -9.24 -20.09
C GLU A 131 9.04 -8.96 -19.53
N ALA A 132 8.93 -8.92 -18.20
CA ALA A 132 7.66 -8.60 -17.53
C ALA A 132 7.20 -7.15 -17.72
N ARG A 133 8.09 -6.25 -18.16
CA ARG A 133 7.76 -4.84 -18.43
C ARG A 133 7.20 -4.61 -19.83
N ILE A 134 7.32 -5.61 -20.72
CA ILE A 134 6.87 -5.50 -22.10
C ILE A 134 5.34 -5.52 -22.14
N CYS A 135 4.77 -4.58 -22.88
CA CYS A 135 3.36 -4.53 -23.22
C CYS A 135 3.17 -4.38 -24.73
N GLY A 136 1.98 -4.10 -25.18
CA GLY A 136 1.65 -3.98 -26.62
C GLY A 136 2.21 -2.73 -27.32
N SER A 137 2.96 -1.87 -26.63
CA SER A 137 3.56 -0.66 -27.20
C SER A 137 4.97 -0.44 -26.64
N PRO A 138 5.95 -0.05 -27.48
CA PRO A 138 7.28 0.32 -26.99
C PRO A 138 7.30 1.66 -26.20
N ASP A 139 6.27 2.47 -26.34
CA ASP A 139 6.15 3.77 -25.67
C ASP A 139 5.53 3.67 -24.28
N MET A 140 5.10 2.47 -23.88
CA MET A 140 4.46 2.19 -22.59
C MET A 140 5.18 1.06 -21.89
N HIS A 141 5.29 1.18 -20.56
CA HIS A 141 5.90 0.14 -19.73
C HIS A 141 4.98 -0.21 -18.57
N ARG A 142 4.95 -1.49 -18.23
CA ARG A 142 4.30 -1.95 -17.01
C ARG A 142 5.09 -1.48 -15.79
N ASN A 143 4.37 -0.98 -14.79
CA ASN A 143 4.94 -0.47 -13.55
C ASN A 143 4.53 -1.34 -12.37
N SER A 144 5.45 -1.52 -11.44
CA SER A 144 5.25 -2.34 -10.24
C SER A 144 4.58 -1.49 -9.15
N VAL A 145 3.26 -1.68 -8.94
CA VAL A 145 2.51 -1.12 -7.80
C VAL A 145 1.61 -2.21 -7.24
N TRP A 146 1.96 -2.76 -6.08
CA TRP A 146 1.32 -3.98 -5.60
C TRP A 146 1.37 -4.15 -4.08
N HIS A 147 0.77 -5.22 -3.58
CA HIS A 147 0.71 -5.51 -2.15
C HIS A 147 1.97 -6.27 -1.68
N ALA A 148 3.15 -5.65 -1.88
CA ALA A 148 4.46 -6.25 -1.67
C ALA A 148 4.60 -6.84 -0.27
N LEU A 149 4.37 -6.05 0.77
CA LEU A 149 4.50 -6.48 2.17
C LEU A 149 3.67 -7.73 2.47
N ASN A 150 2.40 -7.76 2.04
CA ASN A 150 1.52 -8.89 2.33
C ASN A 150 1.89 -10.15 1.54
N GLN A 151 2.15 -10.02 0.24
CA GLN A 151 2.52 -11.17 -0.59
C GLN A 151 3.83 -11.79 -0.13
N ARG A 152 4.85 -10.97 0.15
CA ARG A 152 6.15 -11.45 0.64
C ARG A 152 6.07 -12.06 2.03
N ALA A 153 5.31 -11.45 2.94
CA ALA A 153 5.08 -12.03 4.27
C ALA A 153 4.35 -13.37 4.18
N THR A 154 3.36 -13.50 3.30
CA THR A 154 2.64 -14.76 3.07
C THR A 154 3.54 -15.83 2.48
N ALA A 155 4.36 -15.48 1.48
CA ALA A 155 5.33 -16.38 0.86
C ALA A 155 6.36 -16.90 1.89
N ARG A 156 6.94 -16.01 2.71
CA ARG A 156 7.89 -16.39 3.78
C ARG A 156 7.23 -17.29 4.83
N ARG A 157 6.00 -16.96 5.24
CA ARG A 157 5.25 -17.80 6.21
C ARG A 157 4.97 -19.18 5.64
N HIS A 158 4.59 -19.27 4.35
CA HIS A 158 4.39 -20.55 3.68
C HIS A 158 5.69 -21.35 3.62
N ALA A 159 6.80 -20.74 3.22
CA ALA A 159 8.11 -21.38 3.18
C ALA A 159 8.50 -21.98 4.54
N LEU A 160 8.36 -21.18 5.60
CA LEU A 160 8.61 -21.62 6.98
C LEU A 160 7.72 -22.82 7.37
N ALA A 161 6.42 -22.78 7.02
CA ALA A 161 5.47 -23.82 7.35
C ALA A 161 5.79 -25.19 6.68
N ILE A 162 6.45 -25.15 5.50
CA ILE A 162 6.89 -26.35 4.80
C ILE A 162 8.36 -26.68 5.03
N GLY A 163 9.03 -26.01 5.97
CA GLY A 163 10.44 -26.25 6.34
C GLY A 163 11.44 -25.88 5.23
N ARG A 164 11.14 -24.86 4.41
CA ARG A 164 12.01 -24.38 3.32
C ARG A 164 12.31 -22.89 3.50
N HIS A 165 13.33 -22.41 2.78
CA HIS A 165 13.57 -20.96 2.65
C HIS A 165 12.75 -20.38 1.49
N TYR A 166 12.28 -19.15 1.63
CA TYR A 166 11.52 -18.45 0.59
C TYR A 166 12.35 -18.29 -0.70
N GLU A 167 13.65 -18.14 -0.55
CA GLU A 167 14.63 -18.01 -1.62
C GLU A 167 14.83 -19.30 -2.43
N ASP A 168 14.32 -20.45 -1.95
CA ASP A 168 14.39 -21.74 -2.65
C ASP A 168 13.09 -22.08 -3.40
N LEU A 169 12.13 -21.16 -3.44
CA LEU A 169 10.79 -21.44 -3.95
C LEU A 169 10.45 -20.61 -5.18
N ASP A 170 9.64 -21.22 -6.04
CA ASP A 170 8.87 -20.56 -7.10
C ASP A 170 7.41 -20.58 -6.70
N LEU A 171 6.81 -19.37 -6.56
CA LEU A 171 5.46 -19.23 -6.06
C LEU A 171 4.66 -18.25 -6.93
N ILE A 172 3.37 -18.52 -7.06
CA ILE A 172 2.38 -17.51 -7.47
C ILE A 172 1.62 -17.12 -6.22
N VAL A 173 1.68 -15.84 -5.85
CA VAL A 173 1.01 -15.33 -4.66
C VAL A 173 -0.07 -14.33 -5.06
N ALA A 174 -1.31 -14.60 -4.67
CA ALA A 174 -2.45 -13.72 -4.91
C ALA A 174 -2.86 -13.01 -3.62
N HIS A 175 -2.82 -11.69 -3.64
CA HIS A 175 -3.48 -10.84 -2.64
C HIS A 175 -4.88 -10.53 -3.15
N LEU A 176 -5.90 -11.01 -2.43
CA LEU A 176 -7.31 -10.81 -2.75
C LEU A 176 -7.93 -9.91 -1.68
N GLY A 177 -8.26 -8.68 -2.04
CA GLY A 177 -8.82 -7.66 -1.15
C GLY A 177 -9.49 -6.56 -1.97
N GLY A 178 -9.72 -5.38 -1.42
CA GLY A 178 -10.25 -4.21 -2.14
C GLY A 178 -9.52 -3.89 -3.43
N GLY A 179 -8.22 -4.17 -3.48
CA GLY A 179 -7.43 -4.33 -4.71
C GLY A 179 -6.91 -5.76 -4.84
N ILE A 180 -6.71 -6.25 -6.07
CA ILE A 180 -6.14 -7.57 -6.35
C ILE A 180 -4.79 -7.42 -7.02
N THR A 181 -3.77 -8.11 -6.48
CA THR A 181 -2.47 -8.25 -7.14
C THR A 181 -2.00 -9.70 -7.07
N ILE A 182 -1.49 -10.18 -8.19
CA ILE A 182 -0.97 -11.54 -8.34
C ILE A 182 0.48 -11.41 -8.78
N GLY A 183 1.40 -11.91 -7.97
CA GLY A 183 2.84 -11.85 -8.22
C GLY A 183 3.45 -13.22 -8.47
N VAL A 184 4.40 -13.26 -9.38
CA VAL A 184 5.30 -14.39 -9.61
C VAL A 184 6.56 -14.16 -8.79
N HIS A 185 6.76 -15.01 -7.79
CA HIS A 185 7.91 -14.97 -6.90
C HIS A 185 8.89 -16.07 -7.31
N HIS A 186 10.10 -15.69 -7.65
CA HIS A 186 11.18 -16.58 -8.07
C HIS A 186 12.41 -16.32 -7.20
N HIS A 187 12.83 -17.33 -6.45
CA HIS A 187 14.01 -17.28 -5.57
C HIS A 187 14.05 -16.00 -4.69
N GLY A 188 12.96 -15.74 -3.97
CA GLY A 188 12.86 -14.61 -3.03
C GLY A 188 12.60 -13.24 -3.66
N ARG A 189 12.51 -13.14 -5.00
CA ARG A 189 12.24 -11.91 -5.74
C ARG A 189 10.88 -11.97 -6.44
N THR A 190 10.22 -10.84 -6.58
CA THR A 190 8.97 -10.76 -7.35
C THR A 190 9.26 -10.27 -8.76
N ILE A 191 9.39 -11.24 -9.69
CA ILE A 191 9.87 -11.00 -11.07
C ILE A 191 8.78 -10.55 -12.05
N ASP A 192 7.51 -10.73 -11.69
CA ASP A 192 6.35 -10.22 -12.42
C ASP A 192 5.19 -10.01 -11.45
N VAL A 193 4.44 -8.93 -11.65
CA VAL A 193 3.23 -8.63 -10.87
C VAL A 193 2.37 -7.64 -11.64
N ASN A 194 1.05 -7.76 -11.55
CA ASN A 194 0.15 -6.75 -12.10
C ASN A 194 0.14 -5.47 -11.25
N ASN A 195 0.01 -4.32 -11.91
CA ASN A 195 -0.25 -3.06 -11.25
C ASN A 195 -1.69 -3.05 -10.70
N GLY A 196 -1.81 -3.21 -9.39
CA GLY A 196 -3.11 -3.28 -8.72
C GLY A 196 -3.81 -1.94 -8.52
N LEU A 197 -3.29 -0.84 -9.06
CA LEU A 197 -3.80 0.50 -8.82
C LEU A 197 -4.28 1.19 -10.11
N ASP A 198 -3.58 0.99 -11.24
CA ASP A 198 -3.74 1.79 -12.45
C ASP A 198 -4.41 1.04 -13.60
N GLY A 199 -5.24 0.04 -13.31
CA GLY A 199 -6.07 -0.62 -14.33
C GLY A 199 -5.39 -1.80 -15.02
N GLU A 200 -4.57 -2.56 -14.31
CA GLU A 200 -3.93 -3.78 -14.82
C GLU A 200 -4.41 -5.03 -14.02
N GLY A 201 -4.51 -6.15 -14.71
CA GLY A 201 -4.90 -7.43 -14.11
C GLY A 201 -6.42 -7.57 -13.88
N PRO A 202 -6.85 -8.46 -12.96
CA PRO A 202 -8.26 -8.68 -12.71
C PRO A 202 -8.92 -7.47 -12.04
N PHE A 203 -10.21 -7.25 -12.30
CA PHE A 203 -10.98 -6.30 -11.51
C PHE A 203 -11.15 -6.83 -10.07
N SER A 204 -11.33 -5.91 -9.13
CA SER A 204 -11.45 -6.21 -7.71
C SER A 204 -12.76 -5.65 -7.13
N PRO A 205 -13.04 -5.78 -5.83
CA PRO A 205 -14.17 -5.09 -5.22
C PRO A 205 -14.30 -3.60 -5.57
N GLU A 206 -13.20 -2.86 -5.66
CA GLU A 206 -13.22 -1.39 -5.84
C GLU A 206 -12.52 -0.89 -7.11
N ARG A 207 -11.74 -1.73 -7.81
CA ARG A 207 -10.87 -1.31 -8.92
C ARG A 207 -11.26 -1.96 -10.23
N ALA A 208 -11.08 -1.22 -11.32
CA ALA A 208 -11.47 -1.64 -12.66
C ALA A 208 -10.70 -2.86 -13.18
N GLY A 209 -9.42 -3.03 -12.79
CA GLY A 209 -8.56 -3.95 -13.51
C GLY A 209 -8.39 -3.55 -14.97
N THR A 210 -8.09 -4.52 -15.83
CA THR A 210 -7.98 -4.28 -17.27
C THR A 210 -9.36 -4.02 -17.87
N LEU A 211 -9.49 -2.90 -18.57
CA LEU A 211 -10.71 -2.48 -19.28
C LEU A 211 -10.56 -2.69 -20.79
N PRO A 212 -11.68 -2.81 -21.55
CA PRO A 212 -11.67 -2.74 -23.00
C PRO A 212 -11.06 -1.41 -23.47
N THR A 213 -9.86 -1.44 -24.03
CA THR A 213 -9.05 -0.25 -24.32
C THR A 213 -9.77 0.72 -25.26
N ALA A 214 -10.44 0.22 -26.32
CA ALA A 214 -11.14 1.09 -27.27
C ALA A 214 -12.30 1.86 -26.61
N ASP A 215 -13.01 1.23 -25.67
CA ASP A 215 -14.13 1.89 -24.97
C ASP A 215 -13.60 2.90 -23.96
N LEU A 216 -12.50 2.59 -23.26
CA LEU A 216 -11.84 3.55 -22.38
C LEU A 216 -11.37 4.80 -23.17
N ILE A 217 -10.76 4.61 -24.34
CA ILE A 217 -10.36 5.73 -25.19
C ILE A 217 -11.58 6.59 -25.60
N ARG A 218 -12.70 5.96 -25.99
CA ARG A 218 -13.93 6.70 -26.32
C ARG A 218 -14.45 7.50 -25.13
N MET A 219 -14.42 6.93 -23.92
CA MET A 219 -14.78 7.66 -22.70
C MET A 219 -13.86 8.86 -22.44
N CYS A 220 -12.54 8.71 -22.59
CA CYS A 220 -11.59 9.82 -22.42
C CYS A 220 -11.86 11.00 -23.36
N PHE A 221 -12.33 10.75 -24.58
CA PHE A 221 -12.58 11.77 -25.58
C PHE A 221 -14.06 12.13 -25.77
N SER A 222 -14.96 11.63 -24.94
CA SER A 222 -16.40 11.95 -25.00
C SER A 222 -16.72 13.38 -24.57
N GLY A 223 -15.88 13.99 -23.74
CA GLY A 223 -16.16 15.26 -23.09
C GLY A 223 -17.10 15.16 -21.87
N GLU A 224 -17.51 13.93 -21.49
CA GLU A 224 -18.41 13.69 -20.35
C GLU A 224 -17.68 13.56 -19.02
N TYR A 225 -16.37 13.27 -19.08
CA TYR A 225 -15.54 12.98 -17.91
C TYR A 225 -14.24 13.76 -17.94
N THR A 226 -13.79 14.18 -16.78
CA THR A 226 -12.43 14.70 -16.60
C THR A 226 -11.44 13.56 -16.38
N GLU A 227 -10.16 13.81 -16.59
CA GLU A 227 -9.09 12.86 -16.27
C GLU A 227 -9.15 12.40 -14.81
N GLU A 228 -9.35 13.32 -13.87
CA GLU A 228 -9.43 13.00 -12.43
C GLU A 228 -10.61 12.06 -12.12
N GLU A 229 -11.76 12.27 -12.75
CA GLU A 229 -12.93 11.39 -12.56
C GLU A 229 -12.68 9.99 -13.09
N LEU A 230 -12.03 9.84 -14.25
CA LEU A 230 -11.68 8.55 -14.83
C LEU A 230 -10.60 7.83 -14.01
N LEU A 231 -9.57 8.53 -13.55
CA LEU A 231 -8.55 7.95 -12.66
C LEU A 231 -9.16 7.50 -11.33
N ARG A 232 -10.10 8.27 -10.78
CA ARG A 232 -10.84 7.90 -9.57
C ARG A 232 -11.76 6.70 -9.81
N PHE A 233 -12.40 6.63 -10.99
CA PHE A 233 -13.20 5.47 -11.39
C PHE A 233 -12.33 4.21 -11.45
N VAL A 234 -11.23 4.23 -12.20
CA VAL A 234 -10.31 3.08 -12.34
C VAL A 234 -9.78 2.60 -10.99
N GLY A 235 -9.38 3.53 -10.12
CA GLY A 235 -8.67 3.22 -8.87
C GLY A 235 -9.55 2.96 -7.64
N GLY A 236 -10.88 3.19 -7.69
CA GLY A 236 -11.68 3.08 -6.46
C GLY A 236 -13.20 3.15 -6.61
N LYS A 237 -13.76 3.29 -7.83
CA LYS A 237 -15.21 3.35 -8.06
C LYS A 237 -15.69 2.37 -9.12
N ALA A 238 -14.84 1.47 -9.54
CA ALA A 238 -15.13 0.41 -10.50
C ALA A 238 -15.22 -0.96 -9.81
N GLY A 239 -15.08 -2.04 -10.56
CA GLY A 239 -15.14 -3.40 -10.02
C GLY A 239 -16.51 -3.76 -9.49
N LEU A 240 -16.58 -4.54 -8.41
CA LEU A 240 -17.86 -5.00 -7.86
C LEU A 240 -18.73 -3.84 -7.36
N VAL A 241 -18.13 -2.77 -6.84
CA VAL A 241 -18.87 -1.56 -6.40
C VAL A 241 -19.69 -0.98 -7.56
N ALA A 242 -19.14 -0.93 -8.77
CA ALA A 242 -19.87 -0.43 -9.93
C ALA A 242 -21.02 -1.33 -10.37
N TRP A 243 -20.91 -2.64 -10.16
CA TRP A 243 -21.93 -3.62 -10.54
C TRP A 243 -22.98 -3.90 -9.47
N LEU A 244 -22.56 -3.95 -8.22
CA LEU A 244 -23.37 -4.44 -7.09
C LEU A 244 -23.71 -3.35 -6.07
N GLY A 245 -23.09 -2.16 -6.18
CA GLY A 245 -23.27 -1.07 -5.22
C GLY A 245 -22.58 -1.30 -3.86
N THR A 246 -21.79 -2.36 -3.74
CA THR A 246 -21.08 -2.72 -2.50
C THR A 246 -19.71 -3.28 -2.80
N SER A 247 -18.75 -3.02 -1.89
CA SER A 247 -17.44 -3.65 -1.86
C SER A 247 -17.34 -4.79 -0.83
N ASP A 248 -18.42 -5.08 -0.14
CA ASP A 248 -18.49 -6.17 0.85
C ASP A 248 -18.73 -7.50 0.12
N THR A 249 -17.75 -8.43 0.21
CA THR A 249 -17.71 -9.72 -0.50
C THR A 249 -17.45 -10.88 0.45
#